data_292294deceb4a596f4070886325a4cea
#
_entry.id   292294deceb4a596f4070886325a4cea
#
_cell.length_a   1.000
_cell.length_b   1.000
_cell.length_c   1.000
_cell.angle_alpha   90.00
_cell.angle_beta   90.00
_cell.angle_gamma   90.00
#
_symmetry.space_group_name_H-M   'P 1'
#
loop_
_entity.id
_entity.type
_entity.pdbx_description
1 polymer ?
#
loop_
_entity_poly.entity_id
_entity_poly.type
_entity_poly.pdbx_seq_one_letter_code
_entity_poly.pdbx_strand_id
1 'polypeptide(L)'
;SECWENINEGVFTKTQIMFYNMNKGYSTIHTIRGILRPAFRQAYDDDMIRRNPFDFELATVIVNDSVTREAITRDQERKYLEFVKQDKHFSRYYEGIYILLNTRLRISEFVGLTTKNIDFKNHKIIVDHQLIRTSKMQYMIEEPKTESGIREIPMSEEVEEAFRTIIDRRNELSQNHHFNTQTCGK
;
A
#
# COMPACT_ATOMS: atom_id res chain seq x y z
N SER A 1 -23.66 7.34 21.73
CA SER A 1 -24.39 8.54 22.19
C SER A 1 -24.26 8.81 23.69
N GLU A 2 -23.84 7.85 24.48
CA GLU A 2 -23.70 7.99 25.93
C GLU A 2 -22.42 8.73 26.42
N CYS A 3 -21.48 9.01 25.54
CA CYS A 3 -20.23 9.68 25.92
C CYS A 3 -20.34 11.22 25.99
N TRP A 4 -21.44 11.80 25.52
CA TRP A 4 -21.62 13.25 25.44
C TRP A 4 -22.15 13.91 26.72
N GLU A 5 -22.90 13.17 27.53
CA GLU A 5 -23.57 13.75 28.70
C GLU A 5 -22.63 14.06 29.88
N ASN A 6 -21.36 13.60 29.80
CA ASN A 6 -20.37 13.78 30.85
C ASN A 6 -19.22 14.76 30.51
N ILE A 7 -19.28 15.50 29.39
CA ILE A 7 -18.30 16.53 29.10
C ILE A 7 -18.64 17.82 29.86
N ASN A 8 -18.32 17.86 31.14
CA ASN A 8 -18.19 19.12 31.86
C ASN A 8 -17.03 19.88 31.24
N GLU A 9 -17.27 21.10 30.76
CA GLU A 9 -16.29 21.97 30.09
C GLU A 9 -14.98 22.22 30.91
N GLY A 10 -14.93 21.81 32.16
CA GLY A 10 -13.76 21.86 33.02
C GLY A 10 -12.84 20.64 32.96
N VAL A 11 -13.26 19.54 32.36
CA VAL A 11 -12.51 18.26 32.39
C VAL A 11 -11.59 18.11 31.17
N PHE A 12 -11.99 18.61 30.00
CA PHE A 12 -11.20 18.52 28.77
C PHE A 12 -10.56 19.85 28.38
N THR A 13 -9.30 19.77 27.91
CA THR A 13 -8.62 20.94 27.33
C THR A 13 -9.21 21.29 25.97
N LYS A 14 -9.05 22.54 25.52
CA LYS A 14 -9.47 22.98 24.18
C LYS A 14 -8.91 22.08 23.05
N THR A 15 -7.69 21.57 23.22
CA THR A 15 -7.05 20.66 22.25
C THR A 15 -7.74 19.31 22.20
N GLN A 16 -8.16 18.75 23.35
CA GLN A 16 -8.91 17.52 23.42
C GLN A 16 -10.27 17.66 22.75
N ILE A 17 -10.99 18.75 23.03
CA ILE A 17 -12.27 19.08 22.39
C ILE A 17 -12.12 19.25 20.89
N MET A 18 -11.04 19.88 20.43
CA MET A 18 -10.73 20.02 19.01
C MET A 18 -10.60 18.64 18.34
N PHE A 19 -9.80 17.73 18.89
CA PHE A 19 -9.63 16.38 18.33
C PHE A 19 -10.95 15.61 18.31
N TYR A 20 -11.72 15.69 19.37
CA TYR A 20 -13.01 15.05 19.43
C TYR A 20 -13.96 15.55 18.33
N ASN A 21 -14.02 16.86 18.10
CA ASN A 21 -14.89 17.49 17.11
C ASN A 21 -14.41 17.35 15.66
N MET A 22 -13.21 16.81 15.41
CA MET A 22 -12.70 16.59 14.04
C MET A 22 -13.53 15.56 13.24
N ASN A 23 -14.32 14.74 13.91
CA ASN A 23 -15.13 13.68 13.30
C ASN A 23 -14.34 12.80 12.31
N LYS A 24 -13.13 12.42 12.71
CA LYS A 24 -12.20 11.57 11.97
C LYS A 24 -11.91 10.30 12.77
N GLY A 25 -11.63 9.21 12.06
CA GLY A 25 -11.23 7.95 12.70
C GLY A 25 -9.93 8.10 13.50
N TYR A 26 -9.77 7.26 14.51
CA TYR A 26 -8.63 7.25 15.44
C TYR A 26 -7.27 7.33 14.72
N SER A 27 -7.05 6.56 13.66
CA SER A 27 -5.79 6.52 12.92
C SER A 27 -5.40 7.88 12.33
N THR A 28 -6.39 8.62 11.79
CA THR A 28 -6.15 9.96 11.22
C THR A 28 -5.76 10.95 12.32
N ILE A 29 -6.46 10.94 13.44
CA ILE A 29 -6.21 11.83 14.57
C ILE A 29 -4.87 11.49 15.22
N HIS A 30 -4.55 10.20 15.36
CA HIS A 30 -3.25 9.73 15.84
C HIS A 30 -2.09 10.26 14.97
N THR A 31 -2.26 10.23 13.64
CA THR A 31 -1.26 10.76 12.69
C THR A 31 -1.08 12.27 12.86
N ILE A 32 -2.17 13.06 12.92
CA ILE A 32 -2.12 14.50 13.12
C ILE A 32 -1.42 14.84 14.44
N ARG A 33 -1.81 14.16 15.53
CA ARG A 33 -1.19 14.33 16.84
C ARG A 33 0.30 13.96 16.81
N GLY A 34 0.66 12.90 16.09
CA GLY A 34 2.04 12.44 15.91
C GLY A 34 2.94 13.49 15.25
N ILE A 35 2.39 14.31 14.36
CA ILE A 35 3.10 15.43 13.72
C ILE A 35 3.21 16.64 14.67
N LEU A 36 2.13 17.00 15.37
CA LEU A 36 2.06 18.19 16.19
C LEU A 36 2.75 18.04 17.56
N ARG A 37 2.63 16.87 18.18
CA ARG A 37 3.15 16.62 19.52
C ARG A 37 4.65 16.90 19.67
N PRO A 38 5.55 16.47 18.76
CA PRO A 38 6.98 16.79 18.86
C PRO A 38 7.26 18.29 18.78
N ALA A 39 6.58 19.04 17.88
CA ALA A 39 6.77 20.47 17.72
C ALA A 39 6.37 21.24 18.99
N PHE A 40 5.22 20.89 19.58
CA PHE A 40 4.76 21.51 20.83
C PHE A 40 5.59 21.05 22.04
N ARG A 41 6.17 19.87 22.00
CA ARG A 41 7.12 19.42 23.02
C ARG A 41 8.38 20.27 22.96
N GLN A 42 8.94 20.49 21.77
CA GLN A 42 10.10 21.35 21.59
C GLN A 42 9.81 22.78 22.08
N ALA A 43 8.67 23.37 21.69
CA ALA A 43 8.29 24.70 22.13
C ALA A 43 8.13 24.82 23.67
N TYR A 44 7.72 23.74 24.33
CA TYR A 44 7.66 23.68 25.79
C TYR A 44 9.06 23.57 26.40
N ASP A 45 9.92 22.72 25.85
CA ASP A 45 11.29 22.50 26.33
C ASP A 45 12.17 23.79 26.12
N ASP A 46 11.85 24.59 25.10
CA ASP A 46 12.49 25.92 24.81
C ASP A 46 11.82 27.08 25.56
N ASP A 47 10.97 26.81 26.54
CA ASP A 47 10.24 27.84 27.34
C ASP A 47 9.38 28.82 26.52
N MET A 48 9.07 28.48 25.25
CA MET A 48 8.22 29.30 24.39
C MET A 48 6.73 29.24 24.79
N ILE A 49 6.32 28.12 25.39
CA ILE A 49 4.97 27.91 25.90
C ILE A 49 4.99 27.37 27.32
N ARG A 50 4.06 27.84 28.15
CA ARG A 50 4.00 27.46 29.58
C ARG A 50 3.50 26.05 29.82
N ARG A 51 2.79 25.45 28.89
CA ARG A 51 2.18 24.14 29.02
C ARG A 51 2.05 23.47 27.63
N ASN A 52 2.42 22.19 27.56
CA ASN A 52 2.24 21.42 26.34
C ASN A 52 0.75 21.01 26.18
N PRO A 53 0.04 21.48 25.14
CA PRO A 53 -1.38 21.16 24.95
C PRO A 53 -1.62 19.72 24.53
N PHE A 54 -0.58 18.95 24.17
CA PHE A 54 -0.66 17.55 23.75
C PHE A 54 -0.23 16.56 24.85
N ASP A 55 -0.08 17.02 26.09
CA ASP A 55 0.32 16.18 27.21
C ASP A 55 -0.89 15.49 27.83
N PHE A 56 -1.47 14.58 27.04
CA PHE A 56 -2.59 13.71 27.43
C PHE A 56 -2.55 12.39 26.62
N GLU A 57 -3.23 11.37 27.11
CA GLU A 57 -3.42 10.13 26.38
C GLU A 57 -4.59 10.23 25.41
N LEU A 58 -4.36 9.90 24.13
CA LEU A 58 -5.39 10.01 23.09
C LEU A 58 -6.58 9.08 23.36
N ALA A 59 -6.33 7.92 23.94
CA ALA A 59 -7.36 6.93 24.28
C ALA A 59 -8.38 7.44 25.29
N THR A 60 -8.06 8.48 26.07
CA THR A 60 -9.01 9.10 27.03
C THR A 60 -9.99 10.06 26.34
N VAL A 61 -9.71 10.46 25.10
CA VAL A 61 -10.50 11.44 24.35
C VAL A 61 -11.28 10.80 23.23
N ILE A 62 -10.68 9.81 22.55
CA ILE A 62 -11.24 9.19 21.36
C ILE A 62 -11.12 7.67 21.49
N VAL A 63 -12.23 6.97 21.19
CA VAL A 63 -12.23 5.51 21.14
C VAL A 63 -11.36 5.04 19.98
N ASN A 64 -10.52 4.04 20.23
CA ASN A 64 -9.74 3.41 19.17
C ASN A 64 -10.65 2.47 18.34
N ASP A 65 -11.14 2.98 17.23
CA ASP A 65 -11.95 2.27 16.24
C ASP A 65 -11.11 1.59 15.14
N SER A 66 -9.79 1.56 15.31
CA SER A 66 -8.90 0.94 14.32
C SER A 66 -9.07 -0.57 14.30
N VAL A 67 -9.37 -1.10 13.12
CA VAL A 67 -9.46 -2.55 12.91
C VAL A 67 -8.05 -3.12 12.73
N THR A 68 -7.68 -4.06 13.60
CA THR A 68 -6.44 -4.82 13.43
C THR A 68 -6.58 -5.72 12.22
N ARG A 69 -5.69 -5.54 11.23
CA ARG A 69 -5.64 -6.40 10.06
C ARG A 69 -4.82 -7.63 10.39
N GLU A 70 -5.46 -8.78 10.29
CA GLU A 70 -4.78 -10.06 10.44
C GLU A 70 -4.26 -10.55 9.08
N ALA A 71 -3.13 -11.27 9.09
CA ALA A 71 -2.64 -11.94 7.91
C ALA A 71 -3.58 -13.08 7.52
N ILE A 72 -3.79 -13.27 6.23
CA ILE A 72 -4.57 -14.42 5.73
C ILE A 72 -3.85 -15.73 6.07
N THR A 73 -4.62 -16.75 6.46
CA THR A 73 -4.08 -18.09 6.68
C THR A 73 -3.80 -18.79 5.35
N ARG A 74 -2.97 -19.83 5.37
CA ARG A 74 -2.67 -20.63 4.16
C ARG A 74 -3.93 -21.24 3.52
N ASP A 75 -4.93 -21.62 4.33
CA ASP A 75 -6.19 -22.15 3.82
C ASP A 75 -7.04 -21.07 3.16
N GLN A 76 -7.05 -19.86 3.70
CA GLN A 76 -7.72 -18.72 3.08
C GLN A 76 -7.02 -18.31 1.78
N GLU A 77 -5.69 -18.29 1.74
CA GLU A 77 -4.89 -18.03 0.55
C GLU A 77 -5.20 -19.05 -0.56
N ARG A 78 -5.22 -20.34 -0.23
CA ARG A 78 -5.54 -21.42 -1.18
C ARG A 78 -6.95 -21.25 -1.75
N LYS A 79 -7.95 -21.04 -0.91
CA LYS A 79 -9.34 -20.81 -1.35
C LYS A 79 -9.47 -19.55 -2.20
N TYR A 80 -8.74 -18.49 -1.85
CA TYR A 80 -8.73 -17.26 -2.62
C TYR A 80 -8.14 -17.47 -4.02
N LEU A 81 -6.98 -18.13 -4.11
CA LEU A 81 -6.34 -18.45 -5.39
C LEU A 81 -7.21 -19.37 -6.26
N GLU A 82 -7.88 -20.36 -5.66
CA GLU A 82 -8.81 -21.23 -6.36
C GLU A 82 -10.01 -20.44 -6.91
N PHE A 83 -10.61 -19.57 -6.10
CA PHE A 83 -11.67 -18.68 -6.55
C PHE A 83 -11.22 -17.80 -7.71
N VAL A 84 -10.07 -17.12 -7.60
CA VAL A 84 -9.54 -16.26 -8.66
C VAL A 84 -9.31 -17.03 -9.94
N LYS A 85 -8.80 -18.26 -9.87
CA LYS A 85 -8.52 -19.11 -11.03
C LYS A 85 -9.78 -19.52 -11.77
N GLN A 86 -10.87 -19.79 -11.05
CA GLN A 86 -12.15 -20.26 -11.61
C GLN A 86 -13.06 -19.12 -12.08
N ASP A 87 -12.91 -17.91 -11.54
CA ASP A 87 -13.78 -16.79 -11.86
C ASP A 87 -13.50 -16.24 -13.26
N LYS A 88 -14.54 -16.08 -14.06
CA LYS A 88 -14.45 -15.60 -15.45
C LYS A 88 -13.83 -14.21 -15.58
N HIS A 89 -14.03 -13.34 -14.59
CA HIS A 89 -13.52 -11.96 -14.61
C HIS A 89 -12.11 -11.88 -14.03
N PHE A 90 -11.85 -12.59 -12.92
CA PHE A 90 -10.60 -12.45 -12.16
C PHE A 90 -9.49 -13.40 -12.62
N SER A 91 -9.79 -14.48 -13.36
CA SER A 91 -8.79 -15.46 -13.82
C SER A 91 -7.61 -14.84 -14.59
N ARG A 92 -7.86 -13.74 -15.32
CA ARG A 92 -6.80 -13.01 -16.03
C ARG A 92 -5.75 -12.36 -15.12
N TYR A 93 -6.04 -12.21 -13.84
CA TYR A 93 -5.12 -11.63 -12.83
C TYR A 93 -4.45 -12.70 -11.98
N TYR A 94 -4.79 -13.98 -12.20
CA TYR A 94 -4.34 -15.09 -11.35
C TYR A 94 -2.82 -15.12 -11.21
N GLU A 95 -2.08 -15.10 -12.30
CA GLU A 95 -0.62 -15.15 -12.31
C GLU A 95 0.00 -13.96 -11.58
N GLY A 96 -0.52 -12.76 -11.80
CA GLY A 96 -0.07 -11.55 -11.10
C GLY A 96 -0.30 -11.62 -9.59
N ILE A 97 -1.47 -12.09 -9.17
CA ILE A 97 -1.81 -12.28 -7.75
C ILE A 97 -0.91 -13.37 -7.14
N TYR A 98 -0.70 -14.47 -7.85
CA TYR A 98 0.18 -15.56 -7.41
C TYR A 98 1.61 -15.09 -7.20
N ILE A 99 2.18 -14.32 -8.14
CA ILE A 99 3.51 -13.72 -8.02
C ILE A 99 3.58 -12.82 -6.80
N LEU A 100 2.63 -11.90 -6.61
CA LEU A 100 2.62 -10.96 -5.48
C LEU A 100 2.58 -11.66 -4.12
N LEU A 101 1.79 -12.72 -3.98
CA LEU A 101 1.69 -13.49 -2.73
C LEU A 101 3.00 -14.22 -2.41
N ASN A 102 3.67 -14.79 -3.43
CA ASN A 102 4.87 -15.61 -3.22
C ASN A 102 6.18 -14.81 -3.19
N THR A 103 6.22 -13.60 -3.78
CA THR A 103 7.45 -12.79 -3.86
C THR A 103 7.45 -11.61 -2.88
N ARG A 104 6.30 -11.24 -2.32
CA ARG A 104 6.13 -10.05 -1.48
C ARG A 104 6.55 -8.73 -2.16
N LEU A 105 6.51 -8.69 -3.48
CA LEU A 105 6.68 -7.46 -4.23
C LEU A 105 5.57 -6.46 -3.87
N ARG A 106 5.93 -5.18 -3.77
CA ARG A 106 4.90 -4.13 -3.72
C ARG A 106 4.24 -4.02 -5.09
N ILE A 107 2.95 -3.66 -5.11
CA ILE A 107 2.23 -3.52 -6.38
C ILE A 107 2.92 -2.54 -7.35
N SER A 108 3.51 -1.45 -6.86
CA SER A 108 4.26 -0.48 -7.66
C SER A 108 5.57 -1.06 -8.23
N GLU A 109 6.25 -1.92 -7.50
CA GLU A 109 7.42 -2.65 -7.98
C GLU A 109 7.01 -3.66 -9.05
N PHE A 110 5.98 -4.49 -8.76
CA PHE A 110 5.49 -5.50 -9.70
C PHE A 110 5.07 -4.93 -11.05
N VAL A 111 4.28 -3.84 -11.05
CA VAL A 111 3.84 -3.21 -12.32
C VAL A 111 4.96 -2.45 -13.02
N GLY A 112 6.04 -2.12 -12.32
CA GLY A 112 7.26 -1.53 -12.88
C GLY A 112 8.18 -2.53 -13.54
N LEU A 113 8.07 -3.84 -13.24
CA LEU A 113 8.97 -4.85 -13.76
C LEU A 113 8.98 -4.89 -15.29
N THR A 114 10.16 -5.02 -15.83
CA THR A 114 10.41 -5.30 -17.25
C THR A 114 10.97 -6.72 -17.41
N THR A 115 11.01 -7.23 -18.64
CA THR A 115 11.63 -8.53 -18.91
C THR A 115 13.11 -8.60 -18.54
N LYS A 116 13.79 -7.44 -18.46
CA LYS A 116 15.20 -7.35 -18.03
C LYS A 116 15.38 -7.56 -16.52
N ASN A 117 14.32 -7.33 -15.74
CA ASN A 117 14.33 -7.50 -14.30
C ASN A 117 14.10 -8.96 -13.87
N ILE A 118 13.75 -9.85 -14.81
CA ILE A 118 13.45 -11.26 -14.55
C ILE A 118 14.57 -12.11 -15.11
N ASP A 119 15.44 -12.58 -14.23
CA ASP A 119 16.57 -13.44 -14.59
C ASP A 119 16.13 -14.91 -14.47
N PHE A 120 15.62 -15.46 -15.56
CA PHE A 120 15.19 -16.85 -15.63
C PHE A 120 16.37 -17.84 -15.52
N LYS A 121 17.59 -17.43 -15.82
CA LYS A 121 18.75 -18.32 -15.75
C LYS A 121 19.23 -18.53 -14.31
N ASN A 122 19.14 -17.49 -13.49
CA ASN A 122 19.55 -17.54 -12.10
C ASN A 122 18.34 -17.58 -11.14
N HIS A 123 17.12 -17.75 -11.65
CA HIS A 123 15.87 -17.86 -10.89
C HIS A 123 15.67 -16.69 -9.90
N LYS A 124 15.82 -15.45 -10.37
CA LYS A 124 15.69 -14.28 -9.52
C LYS A 124 15.02 -13.09 -10.21
N ILE A 125 14.39 -12.26 -9.39
CA ILE A 125 13.80 -10.98 -9.77
C ILE A 125 14.71 -9.87 -9.24
N ILE A 126 15.06 -8.91 -10.09
CA ILE A 126 15.85 -7.73 -9.72
C ILE A 126 14.88 -6.58 -9.52
N VAL A 127 14.78 -6.07 -8.29
CA VAL A 127 13.95 -4.91 -7.95
C VAL A 127 14.86 -3.71 -7.82
N ASP A 128 14.83 -2.83 -8.79
CA ASP A 128 15.68 -1.63 -8.87
C ASP A 128 14.86 -0.35 -9.11
N HIS A 129 13.56 -0.48 -9.38
CA HIS A 129 12.67 0.65 -9.60
C HIS A 129 11.20 0.28 -9.32
N GLN A 130 10.35 1.28 -9.31
CA GLN A 130 8.91 1.14 -9.17
C GLN A 130 8.17 2.04 -10.17
N LEU A 131 6.97 1.65 -10.56
CA LEU A 131 6.08 2.48 -11.36
C LEU A 131 5.07 3.17 -10.46
N ILE A 132 5.07 4.49 -10.47
CA ILE A 132 4.12 5.30 -9.71
C ILE A 132 3.20 6.08 -10.65
N ARG A 133 2.02 6.41 -10.16
CA ARG A 133 1.07 7.28 -10.85
C ARG A 133 0.99 8.60 -10.12
N THR A 134 1.33 9.68 -10.82
CA THR A 134 1.28 11.04 -10.24
C THR A 134 -0.17 11.51 -10.09
N SER A 135 -0.38 12.59 -9.32
CA SER A 135 -1.69 13.27 -9.20
C SER A 135 -2.25 13.74 -10.54
N LYS A 136 -1.38 13.99 -11.52
CA LYS A 136 -1.74 14.35 -12.90
C LYS A 136 -2.03 13.15 -13.80
N MET A 137 -2.19 11.96 -13.23
CA MET A 137 -2.49 10.71 -13.93
C MET A 137 -1.37 10.23 -14.89
N GLN A 138 -0.14 10.73 -14.74
CA GLN A 138 1.02 10.31 -15.52
C GLN A 138 1.75 9.18 -14.81
N TYR A 139 2.26 8.22 -15.56
CA TYR A 139 3.10 7.16 -15.04
C TYR A 139 4.57 7.60 -15.07
N MET A 140 5.26 7.37 -13.96
CA MET A 140 6.67 7.67 -13.79
C MET A 140 7.39 6.46 -13.20
N ILE A 141 8.60 6.22 -13.70
CA ILE A 141 9.54 5.28 -13.09
C ILE A 141 10.32 6.04 -12.02
N GLU A 142 10.35 5.51 -10.82
CA GLU A 142 11.06 6.07 -9.69
C GLU A 142 12.00 5.03 -9.09
N GLU A 143 13.22 5.44 -8.79
CA GLU A 143 14.16 4.59 -8.06
C GLU A 143 13.75 4.47 -6.58
N PRO A 144 14.12 3.38 -5.90
CA PRO A 144 13.87 3.24 -4.47
C PRO A 144 14.54 4.37 -3.67
N LYS A 145 13.85 4.88 -2.65
CA LYS A 145 14.35 5.97 -1.79
C LYS A 145 15.61 5.62 -1.00
N THR A 146 15.92 4.35 -0.87
CA THR A 146 17.07 3.84 -0.11
C THR A 146 17.74 2.72 -0.90
N GLU A 147 19.04 2.55 -0.74
CA GLU A 147 19.80 1.44 -1.34
C GLU A 147 19.23 0.08 -0.98
N SER A 148 18.70 -0.09 0.24
CA SER A 148 18.03 -1.32 0.67
C SER A 148 16.72 -1.62 -0.09
N GLY A 149 16.21 -0.67 -0.86
CA GLY A 149 15.09 -0.88 -1.78
C GLY A 149 15.49 -1.65 -3.03
N ILE A 150 16.77 -1.57 -3.43
CA ILE A 150 17.33 -2.38 -4.51
C ILE A 150 17.67 -3.76 -3.95
N ARG A 151 17.02 -4.78 -4.47
CA ARG A 151 17.17 -6.14 -3.97
C ARG A 151 16.90 -7.19 -5.02
N GLU A 152 17.45 -8.37 -4.80
CA GLU A 152 17.14 -9.57 -5.57
C GLU A 152 16.20 -10.47 -4.78
N ILE A 153 15.20 -11.01 -5.45
CA ILE A 153 14.22 -11.93 -4.87
C ILE A 153 14.33 -13.25 -5.60
N PRO A 154 14.58 -14.37 -4.91
CA PRO A 154 14.60 -15.67 -5.56
C PRO A 154 13.19 -16.06 -6.05
N MET A 155 13.11 -16.74 -7.18
CA MET A 155 11.87 -17.26 -7.74
C MET A 155 11.79 -18.77 -7.53
N SER A 156 10.59 -19.27 -7.17
CA SER A 156 10.27 -20.69 -7.34
C SER A 156 9.92 -21.00 -8.80
N GLU A 157 9.92 -22.26 -9.16
CA GLU A 157 9.55 -22.72 -10.51
C GLU A 157 8.13 -22.26 -10.90
N GLU A 158 7.19 -22.30 -9.96
CA GLU A 158 5.82 -21.87 -10.19
C GLU A 158 5.69 -20.34 -10.41
N VAL A 159 6.51 -19.55 -9.72
CA VAL A 159 6.57 -18.10 -9.94
C VAL A 159 7.17 -17.79 -11.31
N GLU A 160 8.18 -18.55 -11.72
CA GLU A 160 8.78 -18.43 -13.04
C GLU A 160 7.77 -18.77 -14.14
N GLU A 161 7.01 -19.87 -14.00
CA GLU A 161 5.94 -20.26 -14.94
C GLU A 161 4.86 -19.18 -15.04
N ALA A 162 4.47 -18.57 -13.90
CA ALA A 162 3.51 -17.47 -13.89
C ALA A 162 4.03 -16.24 -14.66
N PHE A 163 5.31 -15.90 -14.53
CA PHE A 163 5.91 -14.82 -15.32
C PHE A 163 5.95 -15.15 -16.82
N ARG A 164 6.31 -16.37 -17.19
CA ARG A 164 6.30 -16.82 -18.60
C ARG A 164 4.91 -16.68 -19.19
N THR A 165 3.89 -17.13 -18.48
CA THR A 165 2.48 -17.02 -18.90
C THR A 165 2.06 -15.56 -19.14
N ILE A 166 2.46 -14.62 -18.26
CA ILE A 166 2.17 -13.19 -18.44
C ILE A 166 2.88 -12.63 -19.68
N ILE A 167 4.15 -12.98 -19.87
CA ILE A 167 4.95 -12.52 -21.01
C ILE A 167 4.39 -13.02 -22.33
N ASP A 168 4.02 -14.30 -22.41
CA ASP A 168 3.45 -14.92 -23.61
C ASP A 168 2.11 -14.28 -23.98
N ARG A 169 1.22 -14.10 -22.99
CA ARG A 169 -0.07 -13.41 -23.18
C ARG A 169 0.12 -11.96 -23.68
N ARG A 170 1.13 -11.25 -23.16
CA ARG A 170 1.48 -9.90 -23.63
C ARG A 170 1.95 -9.92 -25.10
N ASN A 171 2.78 -10.88 -25.47
CA ASN A 171 3.29 -11.02 -26.83
C ASN A 171 2.16 -11.29 -27.84
N GLU A 172 1.22 -12.16 -27.49
CA GLU A 172 0.01 -12.45 -28.28
C GLU A 172 -0.85 -11.19 -28.49
N LEU A 173 -1.09 -10.42 -27.43
CA LEU A 173 -1.85 -9.17 -27.51
C LEU A 173 -1.14 -8.14 -28.42
N SER A 174 0.18 -8.04 -28.34
CA SER A 174 0.96 -7.12 -29.17
C SER A 174 0.93 -7.51 -30.65
N GLN A 175 0.99 -8.78 -30.97
CA GLN A 175 0.86 -9.28 -32.34
C GLN A 175 -0.54 -9.00 -32.92
N ASN A 176 -1.59 -9.21 -32.15
CA ASN A 176 -2.97 -8.95 -32.58
C ASN A 176 -3.23 -7.45 -32.81
N HIS A 177 -2.58 -6.55 -32.07
CA HIS A 177 -2.66 -5.12 -32.31
C HIS A 177 -1.98 -4.69 -33.61
N HIS A 178 -0.86 -5.30 -33.98
CA HIS A 178 -0.20 -5.04 -35.27
C HIS A 178 -1.04 -5.48 -36.47
N PHE A 179 -1.77 -6.59 -36.37
CA PHE A 179 -2.67 -7.06 -37.42
C PHE A 179 -3.86 -6.09 -37.64
N ASN A 180 -4.44 -5.53 -36.57
CA ASN A 180 -5.59 -4.62 -36.68
C ASN A 180 -5.21 -3.23 -37.22
N THR A 181 -3.99 -2.77 -37.07
CA THR A 181 -3.55 -1.49 -37.64
C THR A 181 -3.21 -1.59 -39.13
N GLN A 182 -2.88 -2.76 -39.64
CA GLN A 182 -2.64 -2.96 -41.08
C GLN A 182 -3.92 -3.14 -41.91
N THR A 183 -5.05 -3.51 -41.29
CA THR A 183 -6.33 -3.72 -41.99
C THR A 183 -7.23 -2.50 -42.06
N CYS A 184 -6.91 -1.41 -41.36
CA CYS A 184 -7.65 -0.11 -41.44
C CYS A 184 -7.08 0.88 -42.46
N GLY A 185 -6.17 0.47 -43.32
CA GLY A 185 -5.56 1.30 -44.38
C GLY A 185 -5.94 0.81 -45.77
N LYS A 186 -7.23 0.85 -46.14
CA LYS A 186 -7.71 0.86 -47.52
C LYS A 186 -8.97 1.68 -47.65
#